data_024ad8387a5e35c18eae9d1e3c2773b7
#
_entry.id   024ad8387a5e35c18eae9d1e3c2773b7
#
_cell.length_a   1.000
_cell.length_b   1.000
_cell.length_c   1.000
_cell.angle_alpha   90.00
_cell.angle_beta   90.00
_cell.angle_gamma   90.00
#
_symmetry.space_group_name_H-M   'P 1'
#
loop_
_entity.id
_entity.type
_entity.pdbx_description
1 polymer ?
#
loop_
_entity_poly.entity_id
_entity_poly.type
_entity_poly.pdbx_seq_one_letter_code
_entity_poly.pdbx_strand_id
1 'polypeptide(L)'
;AASDVYKRQHDDSIVSCKIIEENIDEARRLAKDLSHVIVIQGPMMSDLILDEAGISHADASVAVTSNDKDNLLASLLAAKSGVHSTISVLNTPSYNNLVVNIGNNILVDRSSVTISQLLKEIRKTKMIDAYSVSRGCGEIWEIRIEDENLCTGKKIGELNLPKMSRIFAVLHNGELVYPDPTTDICSGDIMLLYVDSGAIKQVEKIFS
;
A
#
# COMPACT_ATOMS: atom_id res chain seq x y z
N ALA A 1 14.31 -7.46 -6.41
CA ALA A 1 13.13 -6.91 -5.70
C ALA A 1 13.22 -5.39 -5.56
N ALA A 2 14.30 -4.80 -5.04
CA ALA A 2 14.43 -3.34 -4.98
C ALA A 2 14.43 -2.70 -6.38
N SER A 3 15.07 -3.33 -7.37
CA SER A 3 15.16 -2.81 -8.75
C SER A 3 13.80 -2.62 -9.44
N ASP A 4 12.79 -3.39 -9.10
CA ASP A 4 11.47 -3.32 -9.76
C ASP A 4 10.63 -2.14 -9.25
N VAL A 5 10.81 -1.75 -8.00
CA VAL A 5 10.19 -0.56 -7.41
C VAL A 5 10.72 0.70 -8.09
N TYR A 6 12.04 0.78 -8.32
CA TYR A 6 12.69 1.94 -8.90
C TYR A 6 12.49 2.09 -10.40
N LYS A 7 12.34 0.99 -11.15
CA LYS A 7 12.03 1.04 -12.59
C LYS A 7 10.70 1.70 -12.91
N ARG A 8 9.74 1.67 -11.98
CA ARG A 8 8.43 2.32 -12.15
C ARG A 8 8.41 3.80 -11.81
N GLN A 9 9.40 4.30 -11.06
CA GLN A 9 9.52 5.71 -10.68
C GLN A 9 10.31 6.54 -11.71
N HIS A 10 10.62 5.99 -12.87
CA HIS A 10 11.52 6.57 -13.86
C HIS A 10 11.00 7.87 -14.52
N ASP A 11 9.73 8.22 -14.33
CA ASP A 11 9.11 9.39 -15.00
C ASP A 11 9.05 10.67 -14.14
N ASP A 12 9.32 10.58 -12.82
CA ASP A 12 9.29 11.76 -11.94
C ASP A 12 10.70 12.25 -11.60
N SER A 13 11.17 13.25 -12.32
CA SER A 13 12.46 13.94 -12.16
C SER A 13 12.65 14.68 -10.82
N ILE A 14 11.75 14.50 -9.87
CA ILE A 14 11.68 15.27 -8.61
C ILE A 14 12.26 14.48 -7.43
N VAL A 15 12.42 13.16 -7.51
CA VAL A 15 12.85 12.32 -6.38
C VAL A 15 14.32 11.95 -6.50
N SER A 16 15.14 12.47 -5.58
CA SER A 16 16.53 11.99 -5.41
C SER A 16 16.51 10.67 -4.64
N CYS A 17 16.98 9.59 -5.25
CA CYS A 17 17.03 8.28 -4.64
C CYS A 17 18.46 7.79 -4.43
N LYS A 18 18.72 7.17 -3.26
CA LYS A 18 19.95 6.46 -2.94
C LYS A 18 19.63 5.03 -2.52
N ILE A 19 20.47 4.09 -2.93
CA ILE A 19 20.36 2.68 -2.55
C ILE A 19 21.59 2.28 -1.77
N ILE A 20 21.40 1.66 -0.61
CA ILE A 20 22.46 0.98 0.14
C ILE A 20 22.34 -0.51 -0.16
N GLU A 21 23.41 -1.11 -0.67
CA GLU A 21 23.46 -2.54 -1.00
C GLU A 21 24.77 -3.14 -0.47
N GLU A 22 24.67 -4.21 0.32
CA GLU A 22 25.82 -4.85 0.94
C GLU A 22 26.61 -5.72 -0.04
N ASN A 23 25.89 -6.42 -0.94
CA ASN A 23 26.52 -7.27 -1.94
C ASN A 23 27.14 -6.43 -3.07
N ILE A 24 28.45 -6.56 -3.24
CA ILE A 24 29.21 -5.75 -4.22
C ILE A 24 28.80 -6.00 -5.67
N ASP A 25 28.44 -7.25 -6.02
CA ASP A 25 28.06 -7.60 -7.40
C ASP A 25 26.68 -7.06 -7.72
N GLU A 26 25.75 -7.12 -6.74
CA GLU A 26 24.43 -6.53 -6.86
C GLU A 26 24.50 -5.01 -6.88
N ALA A 27 25.32 -4.39 -6.04
CA ALA A 27 25.53 -2.94 -6.05
C ALA A 27 26.05 -2.46 -7.42
N ARG A 28 27.01 -3.18 -8.02
CA ARG A 28 27.51 -2.88 -9.38
C ARG A 28 26.43 -3.05 -10.44
N ARG A 29 25.60 -4.08 -10.33
CA ARG A 29 24.50 -4.32 -11.25
C ARG A 29 23.47 -3.19 -11.16
N LEU A 30 23.07 -2.81 -9.95
CA LEU A 30 22.12 -1.71 -9.72
C LEU A 30 22.67 -0.37 -10.23
N ALA A 31 23.94 -0.06 -9.96
CA ALA A 31 24.57 1.17 -10.45
C ALA A 31 24.63 1.25 -11.98
N LYS A 32 24.71 0.10 -12.67
CA LYS A 32 24.67 0.03 -14.13
C LYS A 32 23.26 0.16 -14.70
N ASP A 33 22.28 -0.47 -14.01
CA ASP A 33 20.90 -0.54 -14.49
C ASP A 33 20.08 0.74 -14.18
N LEU A 34 20.49 1.51 -13.17
CA LEU A 34 19.78 2.66 -12.64
C LEU A 34 20.61 3.95 -12.76
N SER A 35 20.53 4.62 -13.90
CA SER A 35 21.39 5.77 -14.24
C SER A 35 21.15 7.03 -13.39
N HIS A 36 19.98 7.14 -12.72
CA HIS A 36 19.58 8.31 -11.92
C HIS A 36 19.59 8.05 -10.42
N VAL A 37 20.15 6.92 -9.98
CA VAL A 37 20.20 6.50 -8.58
C VAL A 37 21.64 6.39 -8.10
N ILE A 38 21.94 6.93 -6.93
CA ILE A 38 23.25 6.75 -6.30
C ILE A 38 23.23 5.43 -5.53
N VAL A 39 24.13 4.50 -5.89
CA VAL A 39 24.27 3.22 -5.20
C VAL A 39 25.51 3.27 -4.32
N ILE A 40 25.31 3.06 -3.02
CA ILE A 40 26.36 3.04 -1.99
C ILE A 40 26.55 1.59 -1.57
N GLN A 41 27.77 1.07 -1.71
CA GLN A 41 28.08 -0.30 -1.32
C GLN A 41 28.53 -0.33 0.14
N GLY A 42 27.81 -1.08 0.97
CA GLY A 42 28.19 -1.29 2.37
C GLY A 42 27.06 -1.84 3.24
N PRO A 43 27.37 -2.19 4.51
CA PRO A 43 26.39 -2.71 5.43
C PRO A 43 25.39 -1.63 5.84
N MET A 44 24.09 -1.92 5.68
CA MET A 44 22.98 -0.99 5.91
C MET A 44 22.86 -0.48 7.36
N MET A 45 23.51 -1.15 8.32
CA MET A 45 23.49 -0.77 9.74
C MET A 45 24.75 -0.02 10.17
N SER A 46 25.63 0.34 9.23
CA SER A 46 26.82 1.12 9.53
C SER A 46 26.51 2.60 9.56
N ASP A 47 26.82 3.26 10.67
CA ASP A 47 26.65 4.71 10.81
C ASP A 47 27.39 5.47 9.70
N LEU A 48 28.58 5.02 9.31
CA LEU A 48 29.36 5.62 8.23
C LEU A 48 28.63 5.55 6.88
N ILE A 49 28.01 4.42 6.57
CA ILE A 49 27.26 4.22 5.32
C ILE A 49 25.96 5.03 5.34
N LEU A 50 25.29 5.08 6.49
CA LEU A 50 24.08 5.88 6.66
C LEU A 50 24.38 7.38 6.54
N ASP A 51 25.51 7.83 7.08
CA ASP A 51 25.96 9.22 6.96
C ASP A 51 26.34 9.55 5.51
N GLU A 52 27.06 8.66 4.81
CA GLU A 52 27.37 8.80 3.37
C GLU A 52 26.10 8.86 2.52
N ALA A 53 25.11 8.06 2.87
CA ALA A 53 23.79 8.13 2.25
C ALA A 53 23.06 9.44 2.54
N GLY A 54 23.44 10.18 3.58
CA GLY A 54 22.78 11.40 4.04
C GLY A 54 21.44 11.12 4.71
N ILE A 55 21.35 10.04 5.49
CA ILE A 55 20.10 9.57 6.10
C ILE A 55 19.40 10.65 6.92
N SER A 56 20.13 11.53 7.59
CA SER A 56 19.57 12.61 8.42
C SER A 56 18.80 13.70 7.62
N HIS A 57 18.96 13.71 6.31
CA HIS A 57 18.31 14.64 5.38
C HIS A 57 17.30 13.94 4.47
N ALA A 58 17.06 12.65 4.67
CA ALA A 58 16.12 11.88 3.86
C ALA A 58 14.68 12.11 4.34
N ASP A 59 13.77 12.36 3.40
CA ASP A 59 12.34 12.50 3.67
C ASP A 59 11.73 11.13 4.01
N ALA A 60 12.22 10.07 3.35
CA ALA A 60 11.75 8.71 3.58
C ALA A 60 12.88 7.69 3.48
N SER A 61 12.73 6.58 4.20
CA SER A 61 13.59 5.40 4.13
C SER A 61 12.77 4.14 3.91
N VAL A 62 13.21 3.28 2.99
CA VAL A 62 12.51 2.04 2.64
C VAL A 62 13.46 0.85 2.79
N ALA A 63 13.18 -0.05 3.73
CA ALA A 63 13.95 -1.26 3.96
C ALA A 63 13.27 -2.47 3.29
N VAL A 64 13.94 -3.06 2.28
CA VAL A 64 13.38 -4.08 1.37
C VAL A 64 14.29 -5.30 1.18
N THR A 65 15.10 -5.63 2.17
CA THR A 65 15.93 -6.83 2.11
C THR A 65 15.09 -8.11 2.23
N SER A 66 15.73 -9.26 2.08
CA SER A 66 15.08 -10.56 2.29
C SER A 66 14.90 -10.92 3.77
N ASN A 67 15.49 -10.17 4.70
CA ASN A 67 15.47 -10.44 6.13
C ASN A 67 14.59 -9.42 6.87
N ASP A 68 13.48 -9.88 7.42
CA ASP A 68 12.51 -9.04 8.14
C ASP A 68 13.12 -8.31 9.34
N LYS A 69 14.04 -8.97 10.07
CA LYS A 69 14.70 -8.36 11.25
C LYS A 69 15.60 -7.20 10.84
N ASP A 70 16.33 -7.38 9.74
CA ASP A 70 17.21 -6.34 9.21
C ASP A 70 16.41 -5.16 8.68
N ASN A 71 15.26 -5.43 8.02
CA ASN A 71 14.35 -4.38 7.56
C ASN A 71 13.79 -3.56 8.72
N LEU A 72 13.40 -4.21 9.82
CA LEU A 72 12.92 -3.53 11.02
C LEU A 72 14.01 -2.69 11.68
N LEU A 73 15.21 -3.26 11.87
CA LEU A 73 16.33 -2.55 12.49
C LEU A 73 16.78 -1.35 11.65
N ALA A 74 16.87 -1.52 10.32
CA ALA A 74 17.20 -0.42 9.41
C ALA A 74 16.21 0.73 9.51
N SER A 75 14.90 0.41 9.56
CA SER A 75 13.86 1.42 9.72
C SER A 75 13.93 2.13 11.08
N LEU A 76 14.26 1.41 12.15
CA LEU A 76 14.47 2.01 13.47
C LEU A 76 15.69 2.94 13.51
N LEU A 77 16.79 2.54 12.89
CA LEU A 77 17.98 3.38 12.77
C LEU A 77 17.69 4.64 11.95
N ALA A 78 16.98 4.49 10.82
CA ALA A 78 16.56 5.63 10.01
C ALA A 78 15.68 6.61 10.79
N ALA A 79 14.68 6.10 11.53
CA ALA A 79 13.81 6.93 12.38
C ALA A 79 14.61 7.64 13.48
N LYS A 80 15.58 6.95 14.12
CA LYS A 80 16.49 7.54 15.11
C LYS A 80 17.37 8.65 14.51
N SER A 81 17.74 8.51 13.24
CA SER A 81 18.53 9.52 12.49
C SER A 81 17.69 10.70 12.01
N GLY A 82 16.39 10.74 12.30
CA GLY A 82 15.50 11.86 12.00
C GLY A 82 14.65 11.70 10.75
N VAL A 83 14.68 10.55 10.07
CA VAL A 83 13.83 10.30 8.90
C VAL A 83 12.36 10.32 9.32
N HIS A 84 11.57 11.14 8.64
CA HIS A 84 10.17 11.37 9.01
C HIS A 84 9.26 10.17 8.67
N SER A 85 9.50 9.51 7.55
CA SER A 85 8.72 8.35 7.10
C SER A 85 9.62 7.15 6.87
N THR A 86 9.39 6.07 7.60
CA THR A 86 10.13 4.82 7.43
C THR A 86 9.21 3.70 7.00
N ILE A 87 9.63 2.91 6.02
CA ILE A 87 8.85 1.81 5.46
C ILE A 87 9.67 0.53 5.57
N SER A 88 9.08 -0.51 6.17
CA SER A 88 9.68 -1.85 6.25
C SER A 88 8.84 -2.85 5.48
N VAL A 89 9.46 -3.62 4.59
CA VAL A 89 8.80 -4.76 3.94
C VAL A 89 9.01 -6.00 4.79
N LEU A 90 7.91 -6.67 5.15
CA LEU A 90 7.91 -7.88 5.95
C LEU A 90 7.34 -9.07 5.17
N ASN A 91 7.94 -10.24 5.38
CA ASN A 91 7.46 -11.51 4.85
C ASN A 91 6.69 -12.31 5.89
N THR A 92 6.93 -12.03 7.17
CA THR A 92 6.39 -12.78 8.31
C THR A 92 5.36 -11.96 9.07
N PRO A 93 4.06 -12.32 9.02
CA PRO A 93 2.98 -11.54 9.64
C PRO A 93 3.11 -11.34 11.16
N SER A 94 3.87 -12.23 11.84
CA SER A 94 4.06 -12.15 13.31
C SER A 94 4.74 -10.86 13.75
N TYR A 95 5.55 -10.24 12.91
CA TYR A 95 6.24 -9.00 13.24
C TYR A 95 5.34 -7.76 13.22
N ASN A 96 4.19 -7.82 12.55
CA ASN A 96 3.24 -6.70 12.49
C ASN A 96 2.79 -6.25 13.89
N ASN A 97 2.69 -7.17 14.85
CA ASN A 97 2.26 -6.84 16.22
C ASN A 97 3.34 -6.20 17.07
N LEU A 98 4.62 -6.41 16.74
CA LEU A 98 5.75 -5.92 17.52
C LEU A 98 6.04 -4.43 17.24
N VAL A 99 5.68 -3.94 16.05
CA VAL A 99 6.15 -2.65 15.54
C VAL A 99 5.10 -1.55 15.60
N VAL A 100 3.82 -1.88 15.85
CA VAL A 100 2.72 -0.91 15.96
C VAL A 100 3.00 0.22 16.98
N ASN A 101 3.96 0.03 17.89
CA ASN A 101 4.30 1.00 18.93
C ASN A 101 5.66 1.71 18.70
N ILE A 102 6.30 1.52 17.56
CA ILE A 102 7.66 2.04 17.34
C ILE A 102 7.66 3.09 16.22
N GLY A 103 7.29 4.31 16.55
CA GLY A 103 7.43 5.48 15.68
C GLY A 103 6.53 5.47 14.43
N ASN A 104 6.85 6.31 13.45
CA ASN A 104 6.13 6.47 12.17
C ASN A 104 6.53 5.39 11.14
N ASN A 105 6.64 4.12 11.57
CA ASN A 105 7.06 3.04 10.69
C ASN A 105 5.86 2.43 9.97
N ILE A 106 5.87 2.49 8.66
CA ILE A 106 4.87 1.86 7.80
C ILE A 106 5.35 0.44 7.50
N LEU A 107 4.53 -0.55 7.89
CA LEU A 107 4.82 -1.95 7.61
C LEU A 107 4.07 -2.40 6.35
N VAL A 108 4.81 -2.94 5.40
CA VAL A 108 4.26 -3.52 4.18
C VAL A 108 4.41 -5.04 4.23
N ASP A 109 3.31 -5.74 4.43
CA ASP A 109 3.25 -7.20 4.34
C ASP A 109 3.13 -7.63 2.87
N ARG A 110 4.17 -8.29 2.35
CA ARG A 110 4.20 -8.77 0.96
C ARG A 110 3.05 -9.72 0.63
N SER A 111 2.68 -10.57 1.58
CA SER A 111 1.59 -11.54 1.39
C SER A 111 0.27 -10.82 1.21
N SER A 112 -0.02 -9.82 2.04
CA SER A 112 -1.23 -9.02 1.97
C SER A 112 -1.34 -8.25 0.64
N VAL A 113 -0.24 -7.67 0.17
CA VAL A 113 -0.20 -6.98 -1.13
C VAL A 113 -0.47 -7.95 -2.28
N THR A 114 0.17 -9.12 -2.27
CA THR A 114 -0.04 -10.14 -3.31
C THR A 114 -1.47 -10.67 -3.29
N ILE A 115 -2.03 -10.96 -2.11
CA ILE A 115 -3.42 -11.40 -1.96
C ILE A 115 -4.38 -10.33 -2.48
N SER A 116 -4.16 -9.06 -2.16
CA SER A 116 -5.00 -7.96 -2.65
C SER A 116 -5.01 -7.88 -4.17
N GLN A 117 -3.86 -8.03 -4.83
CA GLN A 117 -3.78 -8.06 -6.28
C GLN A 117 -4.50 -9.28 -6.89
N LEU A 118 -4.32 -10.47 -6.31
CA LEU A 118 -5.02 -11.68 -6.77
C LEU A 118 -6.54 -11.56 -6.59
N LEU A 119 -6.99 -11.01 -5.47
CA LEU A 119 -8.42 -10.77 -5.22
C LEU A 119 -9.03 -9.85 -6.27
N LYS A 120 -8.34 -8.80 -6.67
CA LYS A 120 -8.76 -7.88 -7.71
C LYS A 120 -9.03 -8.59 -9.05
N GLU A 121 -8.15 -9.54 -9.43
CA GLU A 121 -8.30 -10.30 -10.69
C GLU A 121 -9.40 -11.38 -10.63
N ILE A 122 -9.66 -11.94 -9.45
CA ILE A 122 -10.62 -13.05 -9.28
C ILE A 122 -12.06 -12.53 -9.08
N ARG A 123 -12.23 -11.33 -8.56
CA ARG A 123 -13.55 -10.76 -8.27
C ARG A 123 -14.31 -10.41 -9.53
N LYS A 124 -15.62 -10.72 -9.53
CA LYS A 124 -16.54 -10.41 -10.65
C LYS A 124 -16.89 -8.93 -10.76
N THR A 125 -16.86 -8.24 -9.65
CA THR A 125 -17.11 -6.80 -9.57
C THR A 125 -15.93 -6.03 -10.13
N LYS A 126 -16.16 -5.02 -10.94
CA LYS A 126 -15.10 -4.14 -11.48
C LYS A 126 -14.50 -3.29 -10.37
N MET A 127 -13.62 -3.91 -9.59
CA MET A 127 -12.88 -3.24 -8.52
C MET A 127 -11.71 -2.46 -9.10
N ILE A 128 -11.56 -1.23 -8.64
CA ILE A 128 -10.34 -0.45 -8.86
C ILE A 128 -9.26 -1.03 -7.97
N ASP A 129 -9.58 -1.24 -6.68
CA ASP A 129 -8.65 -1.82 -5.72
C ASP A 129 -9.37 -2.55 -4.57
N ALA A 130 -8.63 -3.45 -3.90
CA ALA A 130 -9.10 -4.19 -2.73
C ALA A 130 -7.96 -4.37 -1.72
N TYR A 131 -8.17 -3.90 -0.50
CA TYR A 131 -7.19 -3.95 0.58
C TYR A 131 -7.71 -4.83 1.70
N SER A 132 -6.96 -5.88 2.04
CA SER A 132 -7.27 -6.71 3.21
C SER A 132 -7.01 -5.93 4.50
N VAL A 133 -8.02 -5.87 5.36
CA VAL A 133 -7.85 -5.28 6.71
C VAL A 133 -7.21 -6.32 7.62
N SER A 134 -6.34 -5.85 8.52
CA SER A 134 -5.54 -6.67 9.44
C SER A 134 -6.31 -7.86 10.01
N ARG A 135 -5.70 -9.05 9.95
CA ARG A 135 -6.21 -10.33 10.47
C ARG A 135 -7.40 -10.95 9.74
N GLY A 136 -7.68 -10.54 8.51
CA GLY A 136 -8.77 -11.15 7.72
C GLY A 136 -10.18 -10.84 8.23
N CYS A 137 -10.33 -9.78 9.01
CA CYS A 137 -11.64 -9.34 9.50
C CYS A 137 -12.54 -8.83 8.37
N GLY A 138 -11.96 -8.34 7.28
CA GLY A 138 -12.67 -7.83 6.13
C GLY A 138 -11.74 -7.19 5.11
N GLU A 139 -12.34 -6.53 4.16
CA GLU A 139 -11.65 -5.87 3.05
C GLU A 139 -12.16 -4.43 2.90
N ILE A 140 -11.31 -3.53 2.46
CA ILE A 140 -11.73 -2.22 1.95
C ILE A 140 -11.71 -2.33 0.44
N TRP A 141 -12.83 -2.04 -0.17
CA TRP A 141 -13.02 -2.07 -1.61
C TRP A 141 -13.13 -0.66 -2.18
N GLU A 142 -12.44 -0.44 -3.29
CA GLU A 142 -12.63 0.71 -4.15
C GLU A 142 -13.31 0.21 -5.43
N ILE A 143 -14.56 0.59 -5.64
CA ILE A 143 -15.40 0.12 -6.74
C ILE A 143 -15.78 1.30 -7.63
N ARG A 144 -15.61 1.15 -8.95
CA ARG A 144 -16.21 2.05 -9.94
C ARG A 144 -17.60 1.55 -10.28
N ILE A 145 -18.57 2.42 -10.19
CA ILE A 145 -19.95 2.14 -10.58
C ILE A 145 -20.08 2.35 -12.10
N GLU A 146 -20.60 1.35 -12.78
CA GLU A 146 -20.89 1.39 -14.21
C GLU A 146 -22.38 1.35 -14.47
N ASP A 147 -22.82 1.66 -15.69
CA ASP A 147 -24.23 1.66 -16.06
C ASP A 147 -24.91 0.30 -15.87
N GLU A 148 -24.13 -0.78 -16.01
CA GLU A 148 -24.60 -2.17 -15.89
C GLU A 148 -24.76 -2.64 -14.45
N ASN A 149 -24.24 -1.91 -13.44
CA ASN A 149 -24.34 -2.33 -12.06
C ASN A 149 -25.78 -2.25 -11.54
N LEU A 150 -26.19 -3.27 -10.79
CA LEU A 150 -27.54 -3.36 -10.21
C LEU A 150 -27.88 -2.24 -9.23
N CYS A 151 -26.88 -1.53 -8.74
CA CYS A 151 -27.03 -0.42 -7.79
C CYS A 151 -27.14 0.95 -8.48
N THR A 152 -26.84 1.05 -9.77
CA THR A 152 -26.90 2.33 -10.50
C THR A 152 -28.31 2.90 -10.53
N GLY A 153 -28.46 4.19 -10.22
CA GLY A 153 -29.75 4.88 -10.14
C GLY A 153 -30.54 4.64 -8.84
N LYS A 154 -29.99 3.88 -7.89
CA LYS A 154 -30.59 3.67 -6.56
C LYS A 154 -29.99 4.62 -5.54
N LYS A 155 -30.63 4.71 -4.37
CA LYS A 155 -30.07 5.37 -3.19
C LYS A 155 -29.26 4.39 -2.35
N ILE A 156 -28.24 4.89 -1.67
CA ILE A 156 -27.40 4.06 -0.79
C ILE A 156 -28.23 3.29 0.25
N GLY A 157 -29.28 3.91 0.81
CA GLY A 157 -30.18 3.26 1.75
C GLY A 157 -30.96 2.08 1.18
N GLU A 158 -31.08 1.98 -0.14
CA GLU A 158 -31.80 0.89 -0.83
C GLU A 158 -30.92 -0.35 -1.09
N LEU A 159 -29.60 -0.24 -0.88
CA LEU A 159 -28.66 -1.32 -1.20
C LEU A 159 -28.75 -2.53 -0.28
N ASN A 160 -29.46 -2.42 0.86
CA ASN A 160 -29.57 -3.50 1.85
C ASN A 160 -28.20 -4.13 2.21
N LEU A 161 -27.21 -3.29 2.46
CA LEU A 161 -25.86 -3.75 2.83
C LEU A 161 -25.89 -4.61 4.09
N PRO A 162 -25.08 -5.68 4.18
CA PRO A 162 -24.92 -6.46 5.41
C PRO A 162 -24.48 -5.57 6.58
N LYS A 163 -24.95 -5.88 7.79
CA LYS A 163 -24.76 -5.04 9.01
C LYS A 163 -23.31 -4.65 9.30
N MET A 164 -22.34 -5.50 8.93
CA MET A 164 -20.92 -5.28 9.16
C MET A 164 -20.20 -4.72 7.93
N SER A 165 -20.95 -4.27 6.91
CA SER A 165 -20.38 -3.62 5.73
C SER A 165 -20.89 -2.19 5.62
N ARG A 166 -20.02 -1.26 5.20
CA ARG A 166 -20.36 0.17 5.19
C ARG A 166 -19.64 0.92 4.07
N ILE A 167 -20.37 1.79 3.39
CA ILE A 167 -19.78 2.77 2.47
C ILE A 167 -19.28 3.95 3.29
N PHE A 168 -18.00 4.32 3.11
CA PHE A 168 -17.36 5.42 3.81
C PHE A 168 -17.37 6.71 3.03
N ALA A 169 -17.20 6.59 1.70
CA ALA A 169 -17.08 7.73 0.82
C ALA A 169 -17.56 7.37 -0.59
N VAL A 170 -18.02 8.37 -1.30
CA VAL A 170 -18.32 8.32 -2.73
C VAL A 170 -17.60 9.50 -3.41
N LEU A 171 -16.86 9.21 -4.45
CA LEU A 171 -16.29 10.24 -5.32
C LEU A 171 -17.23 10.42 -6.49
N HIS A 172 -18.00 11.50 -6.47
CA HIS A 172 -18.98 11.86 -7.50
C HIS A 172 -18.41 12.99 -8.37
N ASN A 173 -18.20 12.74 -9.64
CA ASN A 173 -17.59 13.73 -10.58
C ASN A 173 -16.27 14.36 -10.09
N GLY A 174 -15.48 13.62 -9.31
CA GLY A 174 -14.22 14.12 -8.75
C GLY A 174 -14.35 14.83 -7.40
N GLU A 175 -15.58 14.99 -6.89
CA GLU A 175 -15.85 15.56 -5.57
C GLU A 175 -16.12 14.47 -4.54
N LEU A 176 -15.49 14.59 -3.37
CA LEU A 176 -15.68 13.66 -2.26
C LEU A 176 -16.99 13.94 -1.54
N VAL A 177 -17.89 12.96 -1.54
CA VAL A 177 -19.17 13.00 -0.83
C VAL A 177 -19.15 12.00 0.32
N TYR A 178 -19.52 12.46 1.52
CA TYR A 178 -19.78 11.57 2.66
C TYR A 178 -21.22 11.05 2.55
N PRO A 179 -21.38 9.74 2.26
CA PRO A 179 -22.70 9.21 1.90
C PRO A 179 -23.64 9.12 3.10
N ASP A 180 -24.90 9.43 2.84
CA ASP A 180 -26.02 9.14 3.70
C ASP A 180 -27.04 8.21 2.99
N PRO A 181 -28.08 7.72 3.67
CA PRO A 181 -29.08 6.83 3.05
C PRO A 181 -29.82 7.43 1.83
N THR A 182 -29.82 8.75 1.68
CA THR A 182 -30.52 9.47 0.59
C THR A 182 -29.59 9.78 -0.59
N THR A 183 -28.32 9.52 -0.47
CA THR A 183 -27.31 9.75 -1.51
C THR A 183 -27.58 8.87 -2.72
N ASP A 184 -27.72 9.47 -3.89
CA ASP A 184 -27.92 8.78 -5.16
C ASP A 184 -26.62 8.14 -5.64
N ILE A 185 -26.74 7.01 -6.30
CA ILE A 185 -25.63 6.25 -6.89
C ILE A 185 -25.67 6.47 -8.40
N CYS A 186 -24.62 7.09 -8.93
CA CYS A 186 -24.53 7.39 -10.35
C CYS A 186 -23.44 6.56 -11.04
N SER A 187 -23.64 6.32 -12.32
CA SER A 187 -22.56 5.77 -13.17
C SER A 187 -21.37 6.69 -13.17
N GLY A 188 -20.17 6.12 -13.10
CA GLY A 188 -18.91 6.85 -13.00
C GLY A 188 -18.45 7.13 -11.57
N ASP A 189 -19.32 6.95 -10.56
CA ASP A 189 -18.94 7.10 -9.16
C ASP A 189 -17.86 6.09 -8.75
N ILE A 190 -16.97 6.52 -7.85
CA ILE A 190 -16.05 5.62 -7.18
C ILE A 190 -16.46 5.54 -5.71
N MET A 191 -16.76 4.33 -5.26
CA MET A 191 -17.17 4.06 -3.89
C MET A 191 -16.07 3.41 -3.08
N LEU A 192 -15.81 3.92 -1.89
CA LEU A 192 -14.96 3.31 -0.89
C LEU A 192 -15.81 2.66 0.20
N LEU A 193 -15.71 1.34 0.34
CA LEU A 193 -16.53 0.61 1.31
C LEU A 193 -15.73 -0.44 2.08
N TYR A 194 -16.09 -0.66 3.34
CA TYR A 194 -15.65 -1.80 4.13
C TYR A 194 -16.61 -2.97 3.91
N VAL A 195 -16.04 -4.15 3.72
CA VAL A 195 -16.78 -5.40 3.56
C VAL A 195 -16.26 -6.42 4.55
N ASP A 196 -17.13 -6.85 5.46
CA ASP A 196 -16.82 -7.94 6.40
C ASP A 196 -16.53 -9.25 5.65
N SER A 197 -15.58 -10.05 6.13
CA SER A 197 -15.17 -11.31 5.49
C SER A 197 -16.32 -12.29 5.29
N GLY A 198 -17.29 -12.33 6.19
CA GLY A 198 -18.50 -13.15 6.08
C GLY A 198 -19.54 -12.60 5.10
N ALA A 199 -19.45 -11.32 4.74
CA ALA A 199 -20.42 -10.63 3.90
C ALA A 199 -19.98 -10.49 2.42
N ILE A 200 -18.79 -10.84 2.08
CA ILE A 200 -18.15 -10.64 0.77
C ILE A 200 -19.07 -11.06 -0.39
N LYS A 201 -19.58 -12.30 -0.38
CA LYS A 201 -20.45 -12.81 -1.45
C LYS A 201 -21.78 -12.06 -1.60
N GLN A 202 -22.28 -11.51 -0.49
CA GLN A 202 -23.54 -10.73 -0.52
C GLN A 202 -23.27 -9.35 -1.13
N VAL A 203 -22.18 -8.71 -0.73
CA VAL A 203 -21.78 -7.40 -1.26
C VAL A 203 -21.43 -7.48 -2.74
N GLU A 204 -20.72 -8.53 -3.18
CA GLU A 204 -20.44 -8.76 -4.61
C GLU A 204 -21.72 -8.78 -5.46
N LYS A 205 -22.81 -9.41 -4.97
CA LYS A 205 -24.09 -9.47 -5.69
C LYS A 205 -24.81 -8.12 -5.77
N ILE A 206 -24.52 -7.21 -4.86
CA ILE A 206 -25.13 -5.87 -4.87
C ILE A 206 -24.47 -4.99 -5.94
N PHE A 207 -23.17 -5.19 -6.15
CA PHE A 207 -22.35 -4.38 -7.06
C PHE A 207 -21.98 -5.09 -8.38
N SER A 208 -22.53 -6.28 -8.63
CA SER A 208 -22.34 -7.01 -9.90
C SER A 208 -23.29 -6.54 -10.98
#